data_132d4a6a0883f72b0483b8547446fbd1
#
_entry.id   132d4a6a0883f72b0483b8547446fbd1
#
_cell.length_a   1.000
_cell.length_b   1.000
_cell.length_c   1.000
_cell.angle_alpha   90.00
_cell.angle_beta   90.00
_cell.angle_gamma   90.00
#
_symmetry.space_group_name_H-M   'P 1'
#
loop_
_entity.id
_entity.type
_entity.pdbx_description
1 polymer ?
#
loop_
_entity_poly.entity_id
_entity_poly.type
_entity_poly.pdbx_seq_one_letter_code
_entity_poly.pdbx_strand_id
1 'polypeptide(L)'
;MISENDKIKTNSLSAWVLAARPKTLTGAMVPVMIGTGWAWKLSGGENFRIAPAILCFLFAFLMQIDSNFINDYFDCLKGNDDRATRLGPKRACSEGWITLPAMRIGLVITSLLASLVGIPLIFFGGWEMILVGAACVLFAFLYTTYFSYLGLGDVLVLVFFGIVPVVFTTYVILPDHSQALCFDVIMSGVICGLVIDTLLVVNNYRDRENDKRDGKITLIVRIGEEKAEKLYLALGLMAFIQLSFLLSFEDRHNLLTFILLVIIFAPYNILHYKTAMQMRRIKKGKDLNLILAQTARNMLIYGIATTIALVGL
;
A
#
# COMPACT_ATOMS: atom_id res chain seq x y z
N MET A 1 -15.13 34.87 -4.58
CA MET A 1 -14.11 33.79 -4.61
C MET A 1 -14.73 32.59 -5.33
N ILE A 2 -14.32 32.31 -6.56
CA ILE A 2 -14.72 31.11 -7.29
C ILE A 2 -14.02 29.95 -6.59
N SER A 3 -14.76 28.99 -6.06
CA SER A 3 -14.16 27.84 -5.34
C SER A 3 -13.34 27.02 -6.32
N GLU A 4 -12.24 26.42 -5.87
CA GLU A 4 -11.42 25.50 -6.71
C GLU A 4 -12.24 24.36 -7.33
N ASN A 5 -13.41 24.04 -6.77
CA ASN A 5 -14.35 23.05 -7.25
C ASN A 5 -15.04 23.43 -8.56
N ASP A 6 -15.18 24.75 -8.88
CA ASP A 6 -15.87 25.20 -10.10
C ASP A 6 -15.05 24.98 -11.39
N LYS A 7 -13.81 24.48 -11.25
CA LYS A 7 -12.89 24.30 -12.39
C LYS A 7 -12.81 22.87 -12.93
N ILE A 8 -13.33 21.85 -12.23
CA ILE A 8 -13.22 20.45 -12.66
C ILE A 8 -14.46 20.06 -13.44
N LYS A 9 -14.32 19.91 -14.75
CA LYS A 9 -15.40 19.45 -15.64
C LYS A 9 -15.73 17.98 -15.33
N THR A 10 -17.01 17.67 -15.17
CA THR A 10 -17.51 16.32 -14.88
C THR A 10 -17.04 15.32 -15.94
N ASN A 11 -16.61 14.15 -15.51
CA ASN A 11 -16.07 13.05 -16.30
C ASN A 11 -14.86 13.44 -17.17
N SER A 12 -14.16 14.53 -16.86
CA SER A 12 -12.93 14.95 -17.55
C SER A 12 -11.73 14.09 -17.16
N LEU A 13 -10.67 14.12 -17.98
CA LEU A 13 -9.42 13.43 -17.67
C LEU A 13 -8.85 13.87 -16.32
N SER A 14 -8.91 15.17 -15.98
CA SER A 14 -8.47 15.68 -14.69
C SER A 14 -9.27 15.08 -13.53
N ALA A 15 -10.59 14.89 -13.67
CA ALA A 15 -11.43 14.22 -12.70
C ALA A 15 -11.00 12.75 -12.47
N TRP A 16 -10.69 12.02 -13.55
CA TRP A 16 -10.23 10.63 -13.49
C TRP A 16 -8.85 10.51 -12.84
N VAL A 17 -7.89 11.40 -13.14
CA VAL A 17 -6.58 11.44 -12.48
C VAL A 17 -6.73 11.69 -10.98
N LEU A 18 -7.62 12.59 -10.57
CA LEU A 18 -7.89 12.84 -9.15
C LEU A 18 -8.53 11.63 -8.46
N ALA A 19 -9.45 10.92 -9.13
CA ALA A 19 -10.06 9.69 -8.62
C ALA A 19 -9.04 8.55 -8.50
N ALA A 20 -8.11 8.42 -9.44
CA ALA A 20 -7.03 7.43 -9.39
C ALA A 20 -6.05 7.64 -8.23
N ARG A 21 -6.00 8.85 -7.63
CA ARG A 21 -5.16 9.20 -6.47
C ARG A 21 -3.68 8.81 -6.64
N PRO A 22 -2.92 9.47 -7.51
CA PRO A 22 -1.52 9.11 -7.79
C PRO A 22 -0.64 9.00 -6.53
N LYS A 23 -0.95 9.77 -5.47
CA LYS A 23 -0.21 9.74 -4.20
C LYS A 23 -0.31 8.40 -3.44
N THR A 24 -1.35 7.60 -3.70
CA THR A 24 -1.54 6.28 -3.06
C THR A 24 -0.85 5.15 -3.83
N LEU A 25 -0.38 5.39 -5.05
CA LEU A 25 0.33 4.40 -5.85
C LEU A 25 1.64 3.95 -5.19
N THR A 26 2.22 4.78 -4.30
CA THR A 26 3.40 4.39 -3.50
C THR A 26 3.15 3.14 -2.68
N GLY A 27 1.92 2.96 -2.14
CA GLY A 27 1.54 1.77 -1.38
C GLY A 27 1.58 0.48 -2.20
N ALA A 28 1.26 0.56 -3.50
CA ALA A 28 1.34 -0.58 -4.41
C ALA A 28 2.75 -0.81 -4.95
N MET A 29 3.53 0.27 -5.14
CA MET A 29 4.87 0.20 -5.70
C MET A 29 5.88 -0.43 -4.74
N VAL A 30 5.85 -0.05 -3.47
CA VAL A 30 6.83 -0.46 -2.47
C VAL A 30 6.99 -1.97 -2.35
N PRO A 31 5.92 -2.78 -2.17
CA PRO A 31 6.06 -4.22 -2.02
C PRO A 31 6.58 -4.90 -3.30
N VAL A 32 6.20 -4.40 -4.48
CA VAL A 32 6.72 -4.91 -5.76
C VAL A 32 8.21 -4.59 -5.92
N MET A 33 8.66 -3.39 -5.50
CA MET A 33 10.09 -3.04 -5.46
C MET A 33 10.87 -4.00 -4.56
N ILE A 34 10.37 -4.29 -3.37
CA ILE A 34 11.02 -5.21 -2.41
C ILE A 34 11.07 -6.63 -2.97
N GLY A 35 9.95 -7.13 -3.54
CA GLY A 35 9.93 -8.45 -4.18
C GLY A 35 10.88 -8.55 -5.39
N THR A 36 10.97 -7.47 -6.17
CA THR A 36 11.94 -7.38 -7.29
C THR A 36 13.39 -7.39 -6.77
N GLY A 37 13.68 -6.68 -5.68
CA GLY A 37 14.98 -6.69 -5.02
C GLY A 37 15.37 -8.07 -4.49
N TRP A 38 14.42 -8.79 -3.87
CA TRP A 38 14.64 -10.17 -3.44
C TRP A 38 14.93 -11.11 -4.62
N ALA A 39 14.16 -11.00 -5.70
CA ALA A 39 14.41 -11.79 -6.90
C ALA A 39 15.80 -11.52 -7.49
N TRP A 40 16.25 -10.26 -7.49
CA TRP A 40 17.60 -9.91 -7.90
C TRP A 40 18.66 -10.56 -7.01
N LYS A 41 18.54 -10.42 -5.69
CA LYS A 41 19.48 -11.02 -4.71
C LYS A 41 19.57 -12.55 -4.86
N LEU A 42 18.42 -13.22 -4.91
CA LEU A 42 18.36 -14.69 -5.00
C LEU A 42 18.80 -15.25 -6.35
N SER A 43 18.64 -14.50 -7.44
CA SER A 43 19.09 -14.92 -8.77
C SER A 43 20.57 -14.65 -9.04
N GLY A 44 21.26 -13.89 -8.17
CA GLY A 44 22.61 -13.37 -8.43
C GLY A 44 22.68 -12.43 -9.63
N GLY A 45 21.53 -11.91 -10.11
CA GLY A 45 21.42 -11.04 -11.28
C GLY A 45 21.39 -11.76 -12.64
N GLU A 46 21.94 -12.97 -12.75
CA GLU A 46 22.10 -13.68 -14.03
C GLU A 46 20.78 -14.26 -14.57
N ASN A 47 19.92 -14.77 -13.69
CA ASN A 47 18.65 -15.41 -14.05
C ASN A 47 17.43 -14.51 -13.76
N PHE A 48 17.63 -13.21 -13.63
CA PHE A 48 16.58 -12.25 -13.36
C PHE A 48 15.70 -12.01 -14.59
N ARG A 49 14.39 -12.23 -14.46
CA ARG A 49 13.40 -12.04 -15.53
C ARG A 49 12.73 -10.67 -15.42
N ILE A 50 13.03 -9.76 -16.36
CA ILE A 50 12.52 -8.38 -16.33
C ILE A 50 11.03 -8.28 -16.72
N ALA A 51 10.57 -9.15 -17.62
CA ALA A 51 9.17 -9.09 -18.10
C ALA A 51 8.14 -9.30 -16.98
N PRO A 52 8.22 -10.36 -16.14
CA PRO A 52 7.28 -10.49 -15.03
C PRO A 52 7.42 -9.39 -13.98
N ALA A 53 8.61 -8.80 -13.78
CA ALA A 53 8.76 -7.65 -12.89
C ALA A 53 7.93 -6.46 -13.38
N ILE A 54 8.00 -6.11 -14.66
CA ILE A 54 7.20 -5.02 -15.27
C ILE A 54 5.71 -5.34 -15.16
N LEU A 55 5.29 -6.58 -15.44
CA LEU A 55 3.89 -7.00 -15.32
C LEU A 55 3.37 -6.87 -13.87
N CYS A 56 4.17 -7.22 -12.86
CA CYS A 56 3.82 -7.04 -11.46
C CYS A 56 3.62 -5.57 -11.11
N PHE A 57 4.49 -4.67 -11.56
CA PHE A 57 4.31 -3.23 -11.34
C PHE A 57 3.03 -2.71 -12.00
N LEU A 58 2.77 -3.06 -13.25
CA LEU A 58 1.56 -2.64 -13.96
C LEU A 58 0.29 -3.19 -13.29
N PHE A 59 0.30 -4.47 -12.92
CA PHE A 59 -0.81 -5.10 -12.20
C PHE A 59 -1.08 -4.39 -10.86
N ALA A 60 -0.04 -4.17 -10.06
CA ALA A 60 -0.17 -3.50 -8.76
C ALA A 60 -0.72 -2.07 -8.89
N PHE A 61 -0.26 -1.30 -9.90
CA PHE A 61 -0.79 0.04 -10.16
C PHE A 61 -2.26 0.02 -10.57
N LEU A 62 -2.65 -0.89 -11.47
CA LEU A 62 -4.04 -1.02 -11.90
C LEU A 62 -4.94 -1.44 -10.76
N MET A 63 -4.52 -2.41 -9.93
CA MET A 63 -5.26 -2.83 -8.74
C MET A 63 -5.37 -1.72 -7.69
N GLN A 64 -4.37 -0.86 -7.54
CA GLN A 64 -4.45 0.29 -6.64
C GLN A 64 -5.44 1.34 -7.14
N ILE A 65 -5.44 1.61 -8.46
CA ILE A 65 -6.42 2.53 -9.07
C ILE A 65 -7.82 1.95 -8.92
N ASP A 66 -7.99 0.66 -9.20
CA ASP A 66 -9.27 -0.05 -9.07
C ASP A 66 -9.80 0.01 -7.63
N SER A 67 -8.95 -0.25 -6.64
CA SER A 67 -9.28 -0.11 -5.21
C SER A 67 -9.72 1.32 -4.86
N ASN A 68 -9.09 2.36 -5.42
CA ASN A 68 -9.50 3.74 -5.22
C ASN A 68 -10.89 4.02 -5.82
N PHE A 69 -11.17 3.48 -7.01
CA PHE A 69 -12.48 3.61 -7.66
C PHE A 69 -13.56 2.84 -6.91
N ILE A 70 -13.27 1.61 -6.43
CA ILE A 70 -14.17 0.81 -5.58
C ILE A 70 -14.56 1.61 -4.33
N ASN A 71 -13.57 2.16 -3.63
CA ASN A 71 -13.81 2.98 -2.44
C ASN A 71 -14.67 4.21 -2.77
N ASP A 72 -14.38 4.92 -3.89
CA ASP A 72 -15.11 6.13 -4.28
C ASP A 72 -16.56 5.82 -4.63
N TYR A 73 -16.77 4.73 -5.39
CA TYR A 73 -18.10 4.30 -5.82
C TYR A 73 -18.98 3.84 -4.65
N PHE A 74 -18.49 2.88 -3.84
CA PHE A 74 -19.29 2.28 -2.76
C PHE A 74 -19.49 3.22 -1.58
N ASP A 75 -18.51 4.04 -1.22
CA ASP A 75 -18.69 5.02 -0.15
C ASP A 75 -19.69 6.10 -0.56
N CYS A 76 -19.69 6.53 -1.83
CA CYS A 76 -20.69 7.45 -2.35
C CYS A 76 -22.10 6.83 -2.36
N LEU A 77 -22.26 5.56 -2.75
CA LEU A 77 -23.55 4.84 -2.72
C LEU A 77 -24.11 4.70 -1.30
N LYS A 78 -23.24 4.47 -0.32
CA LYS A 78 -23.63 4.32 1.10
C LYS A 78 -23.87 5.66 1.79
N GLY A 79 -23.54 6.79 1.16
CA GLY A 79 -23.64 8.12 1.78
C GLY A 79 -22.61 8.41 2.87
N ASN A 80 -21.55 7.59 2.98
CA ASN A 80 -20.50 7.74 4.00
C ASN A 80 -19.54 8.91 3.72
N ASP A 81 -19.59 9.49 2.54
CA ASP A 81 -18.71 10.57 2.08
C ASP A 81 -19.43 11.92 2.03
N ASP A 82 -20.06 12.30 3.14
CA ASP A 82 -20.67 13.63 3.26
C ASP A 82 -19.58 14.72 3.14
N ARG A 83 -19.76 15.63 2.18
CA ARG A 83 -18.85 16.76 1.90
C ARG A 83 -18.63 17.66 3.12
N ALA A 84 -19.64 17.83 3.97
CA ALA A 84 -19.60 18.74 5.11
C ALA A 84 -18.72 18.18 6.24
N THR A 85 -18.74 16.87 6.47
CA THR A 85 -18.08 16.22 7.61
C THR A 85 -16.77 15.52 7.25
N ARG A 86 -16.45 15.38 5.94
CA ARG A 86 -15.26 14.67 5.47
C ARG A 86 -13.98 15.42 5.83
N LEU A 87 -13.06 14.73 6.52
CA LEU A 87 -11.73 15.23 6.90
C LEU A 87 -10.67 14.84 5.86
N GLY A 88 -10.83 13.70 5.18
CA GLY A 88 -9.91 13.18 4.20
C GLY A 88 -9.94 13.90 2.85
N PRO A 89 -9.09 13.49 1.88
CA PRO A 89 -9.11 14.02 0.53
C PRO A 89 -10.49 13.90 -0.11
N LYS A 90 -10.84 14.84 -0.98
CA LYS A 90 -12.11 14.87 -1.70
C LYS A 90 -12.28 13.61 -2.55
N ARG A 91 -13.52 13.13 -2.66
CA ARG A 91 -13.92 11.97 -3.45
C ARG A 91 -14.59 12.39 -4.75
N ALA A 92 -14.20 11.79 -5.86
CA ALA A 92 -14.66 12.24 -7.18
C ALA A 92 -16.19 12.06 -7.37
N CYS A 93 -16.77 10.94 -6.88
CA CYS A 93 -18.22 10.72 -6.95
C CYS A 93 -18.99 11.67 -6.05
N SER A 94 -18.57 11.82 -4.80
CA SER A 94 -19.23 12.69 -3.81
C SER A 94 -19.13 14.17 -4.20
N GLU A 95 -18.02 14.60 -4.82
CA GLU A 95 -17.87 15.96 -5.35
C GLU A 95 -18.61 16.20 -6.68
N GLY A 96 -19.13 15.15 -7.32
CA GLY A 96 -19.79 15.24 -8.64
C GLY A 96 -18.81 15.39 -9.80
N TRP A 97 -17.52 15.16 -9.58
CA TRP A 97 -16.51 15.20 -10.63
C TRP A 97 -16.60 13.99 -11.57
N ILE A 98 -17.05 12.84 -11.05
CA ILE A 98 -17.37 11.64 -11.84
C ILE A 98 -18.76 11.17 -11.45
N THR A 99 -19.61 10.91 -12.47
CA THR A 99 -20.94 10.36 -12.22
C THR A 99 -20.86 8.88 -11.82
N LEU A 100 -21.78 8.41 -10.98
CA LEU A 100 -21.83 7.00 -10.57
C LEU A 100 -21.87 6.02 -11.75
N PRO A 101 -22.68 6.25 -12.83
CA PRO A 101 -22.64 5.38 -14.01
C PRO A 101 -21.25 5.35 -14.68
N ALA A 102 -20.58 6.51 -14.81
CA ALA A 102 -19.23 6.57 -15.37
C ALA A 102 -18.21 5.84 -14.48
N MET A 103 -18.29 6.03 -13.16
CA MET A 103 -17.40 5.33 -12.21
C MET A 103 -17.57 3.82 -12.31
N ARG A 104 -18.81 3.33 -12.44
CA ARG A 104 -19.08 1.88 -12.63
C ARG A 104 -18.42 1.34 -13.91
N ILE A 105 -18.47 2.10 -15.00
CA ILE A 105 -17.76 1.73 -16.23
C ILE A 105 -16.25 1.76 -16.01
N GLY A 106 -15.73 2.79 -15.33
CA GLY A 106 -14.31 2.89 -14.96
C GLY A 106 -13.82 1.69 -14.17
N LEU A 107 -14.60 1.22 -13.18
CA LEU A 107 -14.30 0.01 -12.41
C LEU A 107 -14.20 -1.22 -13.31
N VAL A 108 -15.16 -1.44 -14.20
CA VAL A 108 -15.11 -2.59 -15.11
C VAL A 108 -13.85 -2.52 -16.00
N ILE A 109 -13.55 -1.33 -16.53
CA ILE A 109 -12.37 -1.13 -17.38
C ILE A 109 -11.07 -1.39 -16.61
N THR A 110 -10.90 -0.84 -15.39
CA THR A 110 -9.67 -1.03 -14.62
C THR A 110 -9.50 -2.47 -14.17
N SER A 111 -10.57 -3.15 -13.72
CA SER A 111 -10.53 -4.58 -13.38
C SER A 111 -10.18 -5.46 -14.58
N LEU A 112 -10.74 -5.17 -15.77
CA LEU A 112 -10.40 -5.88 -17.00
C LEU A 112 -8.94 -5.64 -17.42
N LEU A 113 -8.47 -4.40 -17.35
CA LEU A 113 -7.06 -4.08 -17.66
C LEU A 113 -6.11 -4.75 -16.67
N ALA A 114 -6.43 -4.75 -15.37
CA ALA A 114 -5.65 -5.47 -14.38
C ALA A 114 -5.61 -6.98 -14.69
N SER A 115 -6.74 -7.58 -15.06
CA SER A 115 -6.81 -8.98 -15.46
C SER A 115 -5.98 -9.28 -16.71
N LEU A 116 -6.07 -8.43 -17.74
CA LEU A 116 -5.27 -8.56 -18.98
C LEU A 116 -3.77 -8.48 -18.73
N VAL A 117 -3.33 -7.62 -17.81
CA VAL A 117 -1.91 -7.50 -17.41
C VAL A 117 -1.49 -8.66 -16.51
N GLY A 118 -2.40 -9.18 -15.68
CA GLY A 118 -2.13 -10.28 -14.76
C GLY A 118 -2.08 -11.66 -15.45
N ILE A 119 -2.89 -11.90 -16.48
CA ILE A 119 -2.94 -13.18 -17.19
C ILE A 119 -1.56 -13.65 -17.70
N PRO A 120 -0.72 -12.83 -18.32
CA PRO A 120 0.61 -13.26 -18.75
C PRO A 120 1.53 -13.75 -17.63
N LEU A 121 1.27 -13.39 -16.36
CA LEU A 121 2.03 -13.90 -15.21
C LEU A 121 1.91 -15.42 -15.06
N ILE A 122 0.88 -16.05 -15.63
CA ILE A 122 0.70 -17.51 -15.66
C ILE A 122 1.89 -18.19 -16.36
N PHE A 123 2.42 -17.59 -17.42
CA PHE A 123 3.58 -18.14 -18.15
C PHE A 123 4.87 -18.14 -17.31
N PHE A 124 4.91 -17.35 -16.24
CA PHE A 124 6.06 -17.20 -15.37
C PHE A 124 5.89 -17.92 -14.02
N GLY A 125 4.68 -17.97 -13.49
CA GLY A 125 4.39 -18.50 -12.15
C GLY A 125 3.38 -19.65 -12.10
N GLY A 126 2.94 -20.18 -13.28
CA GLY A 126 1.99 -21.27 -13.32
C GLY A 126 0.52 -20.85 -13.07
N TRP A 127 -0.36 -21.86 -13.03
CA TRP A 127 -1.80 -21.66 -12.88
C TRP A 127 -2.21 -21.04 -11.54
N GLU A 128 -1.37 -21.15 -10.54
CA GLU A 128 -1.53 -20.57 -9.21
C GLU A 128 -1.72 -19.04 -9.30
N MET A 129 -1.15 -18.40 -10.31
CA MET A 129 -1.30 -16.95 -10.52
C MET A 129 -2.74 -16.54 -10.83
N ILE A 130 -3.57 -17.43 -11.37
CA ILE A 130 -5.01 -17.17 -11.54
C ILE A 130 -5.68 -17.01 -10.17
N LEU A 131 -5.36 -17.90 -9.22
CA LEU A 131 -5.93 -17.87 -7.88
C LEU A 131 -5.48 -16.61 -7.13
N VAL A 132 -4.19 -16.24 -7.25
CA VAL A 132 -3.64 -15.03 -6.65
C VAL A 132 -4.32 -13.78 -7.23
N GLY A 133 -4.41 -13.66 -8.56
CA GLY A 133 -5.07 -12.54 -9.22
C GLY A 133 -6.55 -12.43 -8.88
N ALA A 134 -7.28 -13.55 -8.89
CA ALA A 134 -8.68 -13.60 -8.51
C ALA A 134 -8.89 -13.20 -7.03
N ALA A 135 -8.01 -13.64 -6.13
CA ALA A 135 -8.03 -13.23 -4.73
C ALA A 135 -7.78 -11.72 -4.61
N CYS A 136 -6.79 -11.14 -5.31
CA CYS A 136 -6.53 -9.71 -5.28
C CYS A 136 -7.77 -8.88 -5.69
N VAL A 137 -8.44 -9.27 -6.80
CA VAL A 137 -9.66 -8.58 -7.25
C VAL A 137 -10.79 -8.75 -6.24
N LEU A 138 -11.06 -9.99 -5.80
CA LEU A 138 -12.13 -10.27 -4.84
C LEU A 138 -11.96 -9.49 -3.54
N PHE A 139 -10.76 -9.52 -2.95
CA PHE A 139 -10.50 -8.84 -1.69
C PHE A 139 -10.43 -7.31 -1.82
N ALA A 140 -10.12 -6.74 -2.99
CA ALA A 140 -10.26 -5.30 -3.22
C ALA A 140 -11.73 -4.86 -3.06
N PHE A 141 -12.70 -5.62 -3.58
CA PHE A 141 -14.12 -5.36 -3.36
C PHE A 141 -14.56 -5.63 -1.93
N LEU A 142 -14.20 -6.78 -1.36
CA LEU A 142 -14.61 -7.17 -0.01
C LEU A 142 -14.02 -6.25 1.07
N TYR A 143 -12.83 -5.69 0.85
CA TYR A 143 -12.23 -4.70 1.74
C TYR A 143 -13.19 -3.53 1.99
N THR A 144 -13.65 -2.89 0.92
CA THR A 144 -14.50 -1.69 1.01
C THR A 144 -15.93 -2.01 1.43
N THR A 145 -16.48 -3.13 0.96
CA THR A 145 -17.89 -3.44 1.16
C THR A 145 -18.20 -4.09 2.50
N TYR A 146 -17.24 -4.82 3.06
CA TYR A 146 -17.46 -5.69 4.23
C TYR A 146 -16.35 -5.60 5.29
N PHE A 147 -15.11 -5.93 4.96
CA PHE A 147 -14.06 -6.12 5.96
C PHE A 147 -13.62 -4.83 6.67
N SER A 148 -13.68 -3.68 6.00
CA SER A 148 -13.35 -2.40 6.63
C SER A 148 -14.29 -2.04 7.79
N TYR A 149 -15.54 -2.50 7.74
CA TYR A 149 -16.53 -2.31 8.81
C TYR A 149 -16.31 -3.25 10.00
N LEU A 150 -15.70 -4.41 9.77
CA LEU A 150 -15.37 -5.39 10.82
C LEU A 150 -14.05 -5.10 11.54
N GLY A 151 -13.30 -4.09 11.09
CA GLY A 151 -11.98 -3.78 11.63
C GLY A 151 -10.89 -4.77 11.19
N LEU A 152 -11.08 -5.46 10.06
CA LEU A 152 -10.11 -6.38 9.48
C LEU A 152 -9.23 -5.71 8.41
N GLY A 153 -9.35 -4.40 8.26
CA GLY A 153 -8.58 -3.64 7.25
C GLY A 153 -7.07 -3.81 7.40
N ASP A 154 -6.57 -3.74 8.63
CA ASP A 154 -5.14 -3.86 8.95
C ASP A 154 -4.59 -5.25 8.54
N VAL A 155 -5.36 -6.34 8.76
CA VAL A 155 -4.97 -7.69 8.32
C VAL A 155 -4.92 -7.79 6.80
N LEU A 156 -5.89 -7.19 6.11
CA LEU A 156 -5.91 -7.20 4.65
C LEU A 156 -4.76 -6.38 4.05
N VAL A 157 -4.39 -5.26 4.68
CA VAL A 157 -3.20 -4.49 4.27
C VAL A 157 -1.95 -5.34 4.47
N LEU A 158 -1.78 -6.00 5.61
CA LEU A 158 -0.66 -6.90 5.85
C LEU A 158 -0.52 -7.97 4.76
N VAL A 159 -1.62 -8.59 4.35
CA VAL A 159 -1.63 -9.66 3.36
C VAL A 159 -1.46 -9.12 1.94
N PHE A 160 -2.33 -8.20 1.50
CA PHE A 160 -2.43 -7.78 0.09
C PHE A 160 -1.54 -6.59 -0.29
N PHE A 161 -0.96 -5.87 0.69
CA PHE A 161 0.05 -4.85 0.45
C PHE A 161 1.44 -5.22 1.02
N GLY A 162 1.56 -6.39 1.64
CA GLY A 162 2.81 -6.90 2.17
C GLY A 162 3.15 -8.28 1.59
N ILE A 163 2.60 -9.33 2.21
CA ILE A 163 3.00 -10.72 1.93
C ILE A 163 2.79 -11.08 0.45
N VAL A 164 1.56 -10.92 -0.05
CA VAL A 164 1.20 -11.34 -1.42
C VAL A 164 2.08 -10.65 -2.47
N PRO A 165 2.17 -9.30 -2.53
CA PRO A 165 2.94 -8.68 -3.59
C PRO A 165 4.46 -8.88 -3.43
N VAL A 166 5.03 -8.97 -2.22
CA VAL A 166 6.47 -9.25 -2.06
C VAL A 166 6.77 -10.67 -2.50
N VAL A 167 6.08 -11.66 -1.95
CA VAL A 167 6.35 -13.09 -2.21
C VAL A 167 6.07 -13.44 -3.66
N PHE A 168 4.90 -13.08 -4.21
CA PHE A 168 4.54 -13.49 -5.56
C PHE A 168 5.24 -12.68 -6.65
N THR A 169 5.70 -11.45 -6.39
CA THR A 169 6.62 -10.75 -7.31
C THR A 169 7.96 -11.50 -7.38
N THR A 170 8.52 -11.88 -6.23
CA THR A 170 9.75 -12.70 -6.19
C THR A 170 9.53 -14.03 -6.91
N TYR A 171 8.41 -14.70 -6.65
CA TYR A 171 8.03 -15.99 -7.21
C TYR A 171 7.99 -16.00 -8.74
N VAL A 172 7.32 -15.03 -9.36
CA VAL A 172 7.18 -15.01 -10.83
C VAL A 172 8.47 -14.56 -11.54
N ILE A 173 9.35 -13.84 -10.87
CA ILE A 173 10.61 -13.38 -11.45
C ILE A 173 11.65 -14.50 -11.45
N LEU A 174 11.69 -15.34 -10.41
CA LEU A 174 12.67 -16.42 -10.29
C LEU A 174 12.31 -17.62 -11.15
N PRO A 175 13.29 -18.29 -11.80
CA PRO A 175 13.08 -19.60 -12.46
C PRO A 175 12.73 -20.71 -11.45
N ASP A 176 13.42 -20.75 -10.33
CA ASP A 176 13.14 -21.65 -9.21
C ASP A 176 12.23 -20.94 -8.20
N HIS A 177 10.95 -21.23 -8.29
CA HIS A 177 9.91 -20.61 -7.47
C HIS A 177 10.01 -20.94 -5.98
N SER A 178 10.66 -22.06 -5.62
CA SER A 178 10.78 -22.48 -4.21
C SER A 178 11.59 -21.48 -3.38
N GLN A 179 12.53 -20.78 -4.00
CA GLN A 179 13.36 -19.76 -3.35
C GLN A 179 12.54 -18.56 -2.87
N ALA A 180 11.46 -18.22 -3.56
CA ALA A 180 10.56 -17.11 -3.15
C ALA A 180 9.76 -17.42 -1.88
N LEU A 181 9.66 -18.69 -1.50
CA LEU A 181 8.95 -19.14 -0.31
C LEU A 181 9.88 -19.28 0.91
N CYS A 182 11.12 -18.81 0.82
CA CYS A 182 12.03 -18.83 1.95
C CYS A 182 11.56 -17.86 3.06
N PHE A 183 11.98 -18.15 4.28
CA PHE A 183 11.56 -17.42 5.47
C PHE A 183 11.84 -15.92 5.37
N ASP A 184 12.99 -15.52 4.83
CA ASP A 184 13.43 -14.12 4.74
C ASP A 184 12.54 -13.30 3.79
N VAL A 185 12.13 -13.87 2.64
CA VAL A 185 11.21 -13.22 1.69
C VAL A 185 9.83 -13.05 2.34
N ILE A 186 9.30 -14.09 2.99
CA ILE A 186 8.00 -14.04 3.66
C ILE A 186 8.02 -12.99 4.77
N MET A 187 9.06 -12.98 5.62
CA MET A 187 9.19 -12.00 6.70
C MET A 187 9.39 -10.57 6.19
N SER A 188 10.09 -10.41 5.06
CA SER A 188 10.16 -9.12 4.38
C SER A 188 8.78 -8.65 3.92
N GLY A 189 7.94 -9.56 3.42
CA GLY A 189 6.55 -9.28 3.09
C GLY A 189 5.72 -8.87 4.31
N VAL A 190 5.87 -9.57 5.42
CA VAL A 190 5.21 -9.22 6.69
C VAL A 190 5.60 -7.82 7.14
N ILE A 191 6.91 -7.53 7.20
CA ILE A 191 7.42 -6.22 7.65
C ILE A 191 6.98 -5.11 6.69
N CYS A 192 7.03 -5.36 5.37
CA CYS A 192 6.53 -4.43 4.37
C CYS A 192 5.06 -4.10 4.62
N GLY A 193 4.21 -5.09 4.84
CA GLY A 193 2.79 -4.90 5.16
C GLY A 193 2.58 -4.08 6.43
N LEU A 194 3.34 -4.33 7.50
CA LEU A 194 3.27 -3.57 8.74
C LEU A 194 3.69 -2.10 8.55
N VAL A 195 4.73 -1.85 7.75
CA VAL A 195 5.14 -0.48 7.42
C VAL A 195 4.08 0.23 6.59
N ILE A 196 3.47 -0.45 5.61
CA ILE A 196 2.39 0.12 4.79
C ILE A 196 1.14 0.37 5.61
N ASP A 197 0.84 -0.47 6.59
CA ASP A 197 -0.30 -0.31 7.49
C ASP A 197 -0.25 1.01 8.28
N THR A 198 0.92 1.61 8.48
CA THR A 198 1.03 2.96 9.04
C THR A 198 0.18 3.99 8.30
N LEU A 199 0.00 3.84 6.98
CA LEU A 199 -0.86 4.71 6.17
C LEU A 199 -2.34 4.52 6.52
N LEU A 200 -2.79 3.27 6.69
CA LEU A 200 -4.15 2.95 7.12
C LEU A 200 -4.39 3.43 8.55
N VAL A 201 -3.44 3.24 9.45
CA VAL A 201 -3.50 3.74 10.83
C VAL A 201 -3.73 5.25 10.86
N VAL A 202 -2.95 6.06 10.10
CA VAL A 202 -3.16 7.52 10.03
C VAL A 202 -4.52 7.86 9.45
N ASN A 203 -4.96 7.16 8.41
CA ASN A 203 -6.25 7.39 7.78
C ASN A 203 -7.40 7.14 8.78
N ASN A 204 -7.40 5.99 9.44
CA ASN A 204 -8.40 5.64 10.44
C ASN A 204 -8.28 6.51 11.72
N TYR A 205 -7.08 6.94 12.10
CA TYR A 205 -6.87 7.87 13.21
C TYR A 205 -7.49 9.24 12.94
N ARG A 206 -7.33 9.77 11.73
CA ARG A 206 -7.97 11.02 11.31
C ARG A 206 -9.49 10.92 11.36
N ASP A 207 -10.02 9.81 10.85
CA ASP A 207 -11.46 9.64 10.63
C ASP A 207 -12.18 8.95 11.81
N ARG A 208 -11.49 8.63 12.91
CA ARG A 208 -11.98 7.80 14.03
C ARG A 208 -13.33 8.24 14.63
N GLU A 209 -13.57 9.55 14.72
CA GLU A 209 -14.83 10.07 15.25
C GLU A 209 -15.98 9.86 14.26
N ASN A 210 -15.72 10.06 12.98
CA ASN A 210 -16.69 9.81 11.92
C ASN A 210 -16.95 8.31 11.78
N ASP A 211 -15.91 7.49 11.74
CA ASP A 211 -16.01 6.02 11.67
C ASP A 211 -16.88 5.47 12.81
N LYS A 212 -16.65 5.95 14.04
CA LYS A 212 -17.44 5.56 15.22
C LYS A 212 -18.91 5.95 15.07
N ARG A 213 -19.18 7.18 14.62
CA ARG A 213 -20.55 7.68 14.41
C ARG A 213 -21.27 6.87 13.33
N ASP A 214 -20.57 6.51 12.25
CA ASP A 214 -21.12 5.82 11.09
C ASP A 214 -21.11 4.27 11.25
N GLY A 215 -20.80 3.78 12.49
CA GLY A 215 -20.84 2.34 12.84
C GLY A 215 -19.68 1.52 12.28
N LYS A 216 -18.64 2.17 11.76
CA LYS A 216 -17.45 1.52 11.24
C LYS A 216 -16.44 1.27 12.37
N ILE A 217 -16.31 0.03 12.81
CA ILE A 217 -15.51 -0.35 13.98
C ILE A 217 -14.09 -0.75 13.54
N THR A 218 -13.30 0.23 13.13
CA THR A 218 -11.88 0.03 12.78
C THR A 218 -11.02 -0.35 14.00
N LEU A 219 -9.82 -0.88 13.77
CA LEU A 219 -8.85 -1.16 14.85
C LEU A 219 -8.63 0.10 15.70
N ILE A 220 -8.50 1.26 15.07
CA ILE A 220 -8.25 2.54 15.74
C ILE A 220 -9.42 2.99 16.60
N VAL A 221 -10.66 2.78 16.15
CA VAL A 221 -11.87 3.03 16.97
C VAL A 221 -11.87 2.15 18.21
N ARG A 222 -11.41 0.89 18.11
CA ARG A 222 -11.37 -0.06 19.24
C ARG A 222 -10.29 0.27 20.26
N ILE A 223 -9.08 0.60 19.82
CA ILE A 223 -7.94 0.81 20.72
C ILE A 223 -7.82 2.23 21.28
N GLY A 224 -8.45 3.21 20.60
CA GLY A 224 -8.44 4.61 20.98
C GLY A 224 -7.16 5.37 20.61
N GLU A 225 -7.17 6.69 20.84
CA GLU A 225 -6.18 7.66 20.38
C GLU A 225 -4.74 7.33 20.80
N GLU A 226 -4.49 7.17 22.12
CA GLU A 226 -3.14 6.97 22.63
C GLU A 226 -2.49 5.67 22.15
N LYS A 227 -3.28 4.57 22.09
CA LYS A 227 -2.77 3.29 21.61
C LYS A 227 -2.53 3.32 20.10
N ALA A 228 -3.35 4.06 19.34
CA ALA A 228 -3.17 4.26 17.92
C ALA A 228 -1.85 5.00 17.60
N GLU A 229 -1.50 6.03 18.38
CA GLU A 229 -0.22 6.74 18.24
C GLU A 229 0.98 5.84 18.51
N LYS A 230 0.89 4.98 19.54
CA LYS A 230 1.92 3.99 19.86
C LYS A 230 2.01 2.92 18.77
N LEU A 231 0.87 2.46 18.26
CA LEU A 231 0.80 1.49 17.17
C LEU A 231 1.45 2.06 15.90
N TYR A 232 1.12 3.29 15.49
CA TYR A 232 1.74 3.95 14.35
C TYR A 232 3.27 3.95 14.45
N LEU A 233 3.80 4.36 15.60
CA LEU A 233 5.25 4.38 15.84
C LEU A 233 5.84 2.97 15.77
N ALA A 234 5.23 1.99 16.44
CA ALA A 234 5.72 0.62 16.50
C ALA A 234 5.75 -0.05 15.13
N LEU A 235 4.67 0.08 14.34
CA LEU A 235 4.57 -0.50 13.00
C LEU A 235 5.68 0.01 12.07
N GLY A 236 5.95 1.30 12.07
CA GLY A 236 7.03 1.84 11.23
C GLY A 236 8.42 1.45 11.71
N LEU A 237 8.62 1.28 13.02
CA LEU A 237 9.91 0.80 13.56
C LEU A 237 10.19 -0.67 13.22
N MET A 238 9.19 -1.45 12.75
CA MET A 238 9.41 -2.79 12.21
C MET A 238 10.40 -2.80 11.04
N ALA A 239 10.54 -1.70 10.31
CA ALA A 239 11.58 -1.52 9.31
C ALA A 239 13.00 -1.72 9.85
N PHE A 240 13.23 -1.47 11.14
CA PHE A 240 14.52 -1.75 11.76
C PHE A 240 14.78 -3.27 11.91
N ILE A 241 13.74 -4.05 12.18
CA ILE A 241 13.81 -5.51 12.23
C ILE A 241 14.12 -6.09 10.85
N GLN A 242 13.73 -5.42 9.77
CA GLN A 242 14.06 -5.80 8.39
C GLN A 242 15.56 -6.02 8.19
N LEU A 243 16.41 -5.26 8.88
CA LEU A 243 17.88 -5.37 8.76
C LEU A 243 18.38 -6.80 9.04
N SER A 244 17.78 -7.49 10.01
CA SER A 244 18.18 -8.86 10.36
C SER A 244 17.87 -9.91 9.29
N PHE A 245 16.90 -9.61 8.40
CA PHE A 245 16.52 -10.49 7.28
C PHE A 245 17.24 -10.14 5.97
N LEU A 246 17.80 -8.93 5.87
CA LEU A 246 18.56 -8.50 4.70
C LEU A 246 20.00 -9.04 4.72
N LEU A 247 20.53 -9.34 5.92
CA LEU A 247 21.85 -9.93 6.08
C LEU A 247 21.81 -11.43 5.73
N SER A 248 22.67 -11.86 4.82
CA SER A 248 22.92 -13.28 4.60
C SER A 248 23.53 -13.90 5.86
N PHE A 249 23.50 -15.22 5.95
CA PHE A 249 24.05 -15.91 7.13
C PHE A 249 25.56 -15.64 7.28
N GLU A 250 26.27 -15.48 6.16
CA GLU A 250 27.71 -15.17 6.10
C GLU A 250 27.98 -13.71 6.52
N ASP A 251 27.09 -12.77 6.15
CA ASP A 251 27.27 -11.35 6.41
C ASP A 251 26.79 -10.90 7.80
N ARG A 252 26.11 -11.76 8.56
CA ARG A 252 25.59 -11.43 9.90
C ARG A 252 26.67 -10.98 10.90
N HIS A 253 27.92 -11.39 10.67
CA HIS A 253 29.06 -10.99 11.49
C HIS A 253 29.89 -9.86 10.89
N ASN A 254 29.50 -9.36 9.71
CA ASN A 254 30.21 -8.25 9.06
C ASN A 254 29.71 -6.90 9.59
N LEU A 255 30.51 -6.33 10.49
CA LEU A 255 30.20 -5.03 11.11
C LEU A 255 30.01 -3.92 10.05
N LEU A 256 30.77 -3.94 8.97
CA LEU A 256 30.67 -2.92 7.91
C LEU A 256 29.31 -3.02 7.21
N THR A 257 28.87 -4.21 6.83
CA THR A 257 27.54 -4.44 6.22
C THR A 257 26.42 -3.97 7.13
N PHE A 258 26.52 -4.28 8.43
CA PHE A 258 25.55 -3.80 9.42
C PHE A 258 25.51 -2.27 9.51
N ILE A 259 26.67 -1.61 9.55
CA ILE A 259 26.76 -0.14 9.58
C ILE A 259 26.15 0.47 8.32
N LEU A 260 26.44 -0.09 7.14
CA LEU A 260 25.87 0.38 5.87
C LEU A 260 24.34 0.27 5.86
N LEU A 261 23.78 -0.84 6.33
CA LEU A 261 22.33 -1.00 6.47
C LEU A 261 21.73 0.04 7.41
N VAL A 262 22.34 0.28 8.57
CA VAL A 262 21.88 1.32 9.50
C VAL A 262 21.88 2.69 8.82
N ILE A 263 22.92 3.02 8.05
CA ILE A 263 23.01 4.28 7.31
C ILE A 263 21.91 4.38 6.24
N ILE A 264 21.68 3.30 5.47
CA ILE A 264 20.66 3.26 4.40
C ILE A 264 19.25 3.47 4.98
N PHE A 265 18.95 2.87 6.16
CA PHE A 265 17.63 2.99 6.78
C PHE A 265 17.47 4.21 7.70
N ALA A 266 18.54 4.91 8.06
CA ALA A 266 18.49 6.06 8.95
C ALA A 266 17.54 7.17 8.46
N PRO A 267 17.49 7.57 7.17
CA PRO A 267 16.56 8.58 6.68
C PRO A 267 15.10 8.20 6.94
N TYR A 268 14.73 6.94 6.66
CA TYR A 268 13.39 6.44 6.94
C TYR A 268 13.05 6.53 8.43
N ASN A 269 13.90 5.97 9.30
CA ASN A 269 13.64 5.89 10.75
C ASN A 269 13.50 7.30 11.36
N ILE A 270 14.39 8.24 10.98
CA ILE A 270 14.33 9.62 11.46
C ILE A 270 13.03 10.31 11.00
N LEU A 271 12.66 10.15 9.74
CA LEU A 271 11.45 10.77 9.19
C LEU A 271 10.20 10.16 9.77
N HIS A 272 10.16 8.83 9.96
CA HIS A 272 9.03 8.15 10.59
C HIS A 272 8.83 8.61 12.02
N TYR A 273 9.89 8.67 12.82
CA TYR A 273 9.82 9.19 14.20
C TYR A 273 9.32 10.64 14.26
N LYS A 274 9.85 11.53 13.39
CA LYS A 274 9.39 12.93 13.30
C LYS A 274 7.90 13.00 12.94
N THR A 275 7.46 12.19 11.99
CA THR A 275 6.05 12.13 11.58
C THR A 275 5.15 11.65 12.72
N ALA A 276 5.58 10.62 13.47
CA ALA A 276 4.87 10.13 14.65
C ALA A 276 4.71 11.22 15.73
N MET A 277 5.78 11.96 16.01
CA MET A 277 5.72 13.07 16.99
C MET A 277 4.81 14.20 16.51
N GLN A 278 4.80 14.50 15.21
CA GLN A 278 3.91 15.50 14.64
C GLN A 278 2.43 15.05 14.69
N MET A 279 2.14 13.77 14.38
CA MET A 279 0.81 13.16 14.53
C MET A 279 0.25 13.36 15.95
N ARG A 280 1.08 13.07 16.98
CA ARG A 280 0.74 13.27 18.40
C ARG A 280 0.43 14.73 18.77
N ARG A 281 1.04 15.71 18.07
CA ARG A 281 0.77 17.14 18.32
C ARG A 281 -0.52 17.60 17.65
N ILE A 282 -0.80 17.13 16.44
CA ILE A 282 -1.99 17.53 15.66
C ILE A 282 -3.26 16.89 16.24
N LYS A 283 -3.23 15.61 16.59
CA LYS A 283 -4.30 14.82 17.20
C LYS A 283 -5.59 14.68 16.39
N LYS A 284 -6.11 15.71 15.74
CA LYS A 284 -7.39 15.70 15.04
C LYS A 284 -7.49 16.73 13.93
N GLY A 285 -8.44 16.51 13.02
CA GLY A 285 -8.77 17.47 11.97
C GLY A 285 -8.03 17.25 10.65
N LYS A 286 -8.25 18.19 9.72
CA LYS A 286 -7.75 18.11 8.34
C LYS A 286 -6.23 18.18 8.25
N ASP A 287 -5.54 18.72 9.24
CA ASP A 287 -4.09 18.81 9.28
C ASP A 287 -3.41 17.43 9.33
N LEU A 288 -4.13 16.37 9.72
CA LEU A 288 -3.67 14.99 9.63
C LEU A 288 -3.48 14.51 8.19
N ASN A 289 -3.99 15.22 7.18
CA ASN A 289 -3.67 14.95 5.78
C ASN A 289 -2.20 15.23 5.45
N LEU A 290 -1.53 16.13 6.19
CA LEU A 290 -0.09 16.33 6.11
C LEU A 290 0.65 15.07 6.59
N ILE A 291 0.21 14.50 7.71
CA ILE A 291 0.78 13.26 8.25
C ILE A 291 0.61 12.10 7.26
N LEU A 292 -0.58 12.00 6.61
CA LEU A 292 -0.84 11.00 5.58
C LEU A 292 0.17 11.13 4.40
N ALA A 293 0.40 12.35 3.93
CA ALA A 293 1.37 12.60 2.85
C ALA A 293 2.81 12.29 3.26
N GLN A 294 3.20 12.65 4.49
CA GLN A 294 4.52 12.34 5.04
C GLN A 294 4.71 10.82 5.20
N THR A 295 3.68 10.11 5.66
CA THR A 295 3.70 8.64 5.80
C THR A 295 3.90 7.98 4.43
N ALA A 296 3.15 8.40 3.39
CA ALA A 296 3.32 7.88 2.03
C ALA A 296 4.74 8.09 1.49
N ARG A 297 5.33 9.28 1.73
CA ARG A 297 6.73 9.55 1.38
C ARG A 297 7.69 8.64 2.16
N ASN A 298 7.48 8.49 3.47
CA ASN A 298 8.34 7.66 4.32
C ASN A 298 8.31 6.19 3.87
N MET A 299 7.14 5.66 3.51
CA MET A 299 6.99 4.32 2.93
C MET A 299 7.81 4.15 1.64
N LEU A 300 7.80 5.15 0.75
CA LEU A 300 8.61 5.12 -0.45
C LEU A 300 10.11 5.07 -0.13
N ILE A 301 10.56 5.89 0.82
CA ILE A 301 11.96 5.88 1.30
C ILE A 301 12.33 4.52 1.88
N TYR A 302 11.45 3.89 2.66
CA TYR A 302 11.63 2.52 3.15
C TYR A 302 11.78 1.51 2.01
N GLY A 303 10.89 1.55 1.02
CA GLY A 303 10.96 0.66 -0.15
C GLY A 303 12.26 0.81 -0.93
N ILE A 304 12.68 2.06 -1.18
CA ILE A 304 13.96 2.36 -1.84
C ILE A 304 15.13 1.84 -1.01
N ALA A 305 15.16 2.11 0.30
CA ALA A 305 16.22 1.67 1.19
C ALA A 305 16.34 0.13 1.21
N THR A 306 15.21 -0.58 1.31
CA THR A 306 15.19 -2.04 1.28
C THR A 306 15.66 -2.59 -0.06
N THR A 307 15.22 -2.00 -1.17
CA THR A 307 15.63 -2.43 -2.51
C THR A 307 17.12 -2.20 -2.76
N ILE A 308 17.65 -1.03 -2.35
CA ILE A 308 19.10 -0.74 -2.46
C ILE A 308 19.91 -1.75 -1.64
N ALA A 309 19.47 -2.07 -0.42
CA ALA A 309 20.14 -3.05 0.41
C ALA A 309 20.13 -4.47 -0.20
N LEU A 310 19.01 -4.87 -0.84
CA LEU A 310 18.89 -6.19 -1.49
C LEU A 310 19.72 -6.31 -2.77
N VAL A 311 19.91 -5.21 -3.51
CA VAL A 311 20.62 -5.21 -4.80
C VAL A 311 22.10 -4.93 -4.61
N GLY A 312 22.49 -4.17 -3.60
CA GLY A 312 23.84 -3.65 -3.45
C GLY A 312 24.69 -4.32 -2.37
N LEU A 313 24.04 -5.09 -1.49
CA LEU A 313 24.69 -5.84 -0.40
C LEU A 313 24.36 -7.33 -0.52
#